data_2d1c1b51e0a914f241282982abac3a1c
#
_entry.id   2d1c1b51e0a914f241282982abac3a1c
#
_cell.length_a   1.000
_cell.length_b   1.000
_cell.length_c   1.000
_cell.angle_alpha   90.00
_cell.angle_beta   90.00
_cell.angle_gamma   90.00
#
_symmetry.space_group_name_H-M   'P 1'
#
loop_
_entity.id
_entity.type
_entity.pdbx_description
1 polymer ?
#
loop_
_entity_poly.entity_id
_entity_poly.type
_entity_poly.pdbx_seq_one_letter_code
_entity_poly.pdbx_strand_id
1 'polypeptide(L)'
;MAQRQLHLGAFMRPVTIHTGSWRWPGAWADANFNFSRLKTLIQRLEAAKFDAFFMADHLALLNMSIEALRRSHTVTSFDPLTLLPALAAVTERIGLIATASTTYNDAYHVARKFASLDHISNGRAGWNLVTTANPDAALNFGHDAHMAHGERYKRAREFYDVVTGLWDSFADDAFIRDQESGIFWDPDRMHVLNHVGEELSVRGPLNVARPVQGWPVIVQAGASDAGRQLGAETAEMIFAAGGLIEDSRAFYADVKGRAAALGRNPDHIKILPGALVVVGETIAEARAKRAKLDSLVHYESAIGALSVALGLDARAFDPDAPLPPVPETESSKSGRERAIRIAEREGLTVRQLAQRLGGYSGNAFVGTPASIADEMQEWLETRASDGFNIMFPNVPAGLEEFCDQVVPELQRRGLFRTEYEGTTLRDHLGLPRPANQFFG
;
A
#
# COMPACT_ATOMS: atom_id res chain seq x y z
N MET A 1 26.20 16.00 2.34
CA MET A 1 25.18 15.04 1.82
C MET A 1 23.85 15.75 1.84
N ALA A 2 23.01 15.60 0.80
CA ALA A 2 21.66 16.16 0.82
C ALA A 2 20.87 15.53 2.00
N GLN A 3 20.03 16.31 2.64
CA GLN A 3 19.17 15.83 3.72
C GLN A 3 18.21 14.76 3.13
N ARG A 4 18.06 13.63 3.79
CA ARG A 4 17.05 12.62 3.41
C ARG A 4 15.65 13.22 3.55
N GLN A 5 14.81 12.96 2.56
CA GLN A 5 13.41 13.37 2.59
C GLN A 5 12.48 12.17 2.71
N LEU A 6 11.31 12.40 3.25
CA LEU A 6 10.22 11.43 3.35
C LEU A 6 9.58 11.20 1.96
N HIS A 7 9.17 9.97 1.72
CA HIS A 7 8.24 9.64 0.64
C HIS A 7 6.82 9.46 1.21
N LEU A 8 5.82 10.03 0.57
CA LEU A 8 4.43 9.95 1.02
C LEU A 8 3.55 9.28 -0.04
N GLY A 9 3.10 8.06 0.27
CA GLY A 9 2.01 7.40 -0.43
C GLY A 9 0.67 7.69 0.25
N ALA A 10 -0.42 7.78 -0.50
CA ALA A 10 -1.77 7.82 0.04
C ALA A 10 -2.39 6.43 -0.12
N PHE A 11 -2.56 5.69 0.97
CA PHE A 11 -3.11 4.34 0.94
C PHE A 11 -4.63 4.37 1.02
N MET A 12 -5.28 3.81 0.00
CA MET A 12 -6.73 3.79 -0.14
C MET A 12 -7.29 2.37 -0.11
N ARG A 13 -8.31 2.14 0.78
CA ARG A 13 -8.98 0.84 0.94
C ARG A 13 -10.48 0.99 1.25
N PRO A 14 -11.36 1.12 0.31
CA PRO A 14 -11.20 1.78 -1.00
C PRO A 14 -10.91 3.27 -0.88
N VAL A 15 -11.27 3.93 0.22
CA VAL A 15 -11.04 5.36 0.50
C VAL A 15 -10.26 5.61 1.78
N THR A 16 -10.56 4.86 2.85
CA THR A 16 -9.86 4.91 4.15
C THR A 16 -9.66 3.51 4.70
N ILE A 17 -8.83 3.38 5.72
CA ILE A 17 -8.60 2.09 6.39
C ILE A 17 -9.51 1.88 7.60
N HIS A 18 -9.92 2.95 8.27
CA HIS A 18 -10.68 2.88 9.52
C HIS A 18 -12.14 2.52 9.27
N THR A 19 -12.63 1.43 9.83
CA THR A 19 -13.97 0.89 9.56
C THR A 19 -15.12 1.82 9.96
N GLY A 20 -14.90 2.72 10.92
CA GLY A 20 -15.88 3.74 11.35
C GLY A 20 -15.83 5.05 10.56
N SER A 21 -14.87 5.24 9.65
CA SER A 21 -14.60 6.51 8.97
C SER A 21 -15.77 7.09 8.20
N TRP A 22 -16.53 6.25 7.48
CA TRP A 22 -17.68 6.64 6.68
C TRP A 22 -18.85 7.23 7.50
N ARG A 23 -18.86 6.97 8.80
CA ARG A 23 -19.83 7.48 9.78
C ARG A 23 -19.42 8.82 10.40
N TRP A 24 -18.20 9.29 10.11
CA TRP A 24 -17.75 10.58 10.62
C TRP A 24 -18.64 11.70 10.07
N PRO A 25 -19.07 12.66 10.90
CA PRO A 25 -19.88 13.79 10.43
C PRO A 25 -19.20 14.53 9.28
N GLY A 26 -19.90 14.67 8.16
CA GLY A 26 -19.37 15.29 6.95
C GLY A 26 -18.53 14.38 6.04
N ALA A 27 -18.28 13.13 6.44
CA ALA A 27 -17.57 12.19 5.57
C ALA A 27 -18.38 11.85 4.30
N TRP A 28 -17.66 11.62 3.22
CA TRP A 28 -18.24 11.16 1.95
C TRP A 28 -18.51 9.65 2.00
N ALA A 29 -19.67 9.26 2.48
CA ALA A 29 -20.02 7.86 2.70
C ALA A 29 -20.04 7.00 1.43
N ASP A 30 -20.20 7.60 0.24
CA ASP A 30 -20.24 6.96 -1.08
C ASP A 30 -18.93 7.09 -1.87
N ALA A 31 -17.86 7.61 -1.27
CA ALA A 31 -16.61 7.91 -1.98
C ALA A 31 -15.98 6.67 -2.63
N ASN A 32 -16.22 5.46 -2.11
CA ASN A 32 -15.73 4.21 -2.68
C ASN A 32 -16.26 3.91 -4.10
N PHE A 33 -17.40 4.47 -4.49
CA PHE A 33 -17.99 4.33 -5.83
C PHE A 33 -18.35 5.68 -6.51
N ASN A 34 -17.86 6.78 -5.96
CA ASN A 34 -18.09 8.11 -6.54
C ASN A 34 -16.81 8.63 -7.20
N PHE A 35 -16.70 8.42 -8.51
CA PHE A 35 -15.52 8.84 -9.28
C PHE A 35 -15.21 10.33 -9.15
N SER A 36 -16.22 11.20 -9.12
CA SER A 36 -16.02 12.65 -8.98
C SER A 36 -15.30 12.99 -7.65
N ARG A 37 -15.67 12.30 -6.56
CA ARG A 37 -15.00 12.47 -5.25
C ARG A 37 -13.60 11.90 -5.26
N LEU A 38 -13.37 10.72 -5.85
CA LEU A 38 -12.03 10.14 -5.99
C LEU A 38 -11.11 11.03 -6.83
N LYS A 39 -11.64 11.63 -7.92
CA LYS A 39 -10.93 12.63 -8.71
C LYS A 39 -10.49 13.82 -7.85
N THR A 40 -11.41 14.39 -7.04
CA THR A 40 -11.09 15.50 -6.15
C THR A 40 -10.01 15.11 -5.13
N LEU A 41 -10.09 13.92 -4.53
CA LEU A 41 -9.09 13.44 -3.57
C LEU A 41 -7.71 13.31 -4.20
N ILE A 42 -7.58 12.66 -5.37
CA ILE A 42 -6.27 12.46 -5.98
C ILE A 42 -5.66 13.78 -6.46
N GLN A 43 -6.45 14.70 -6.99
CA GLN A 43 -5.97 16.03 -7.39
C GLN A 43 -5.49 16.85 -6.18
N ARG A 44 -6.15 16.69 -5.02
CA ARG A 44 -5.71 17.31 -3.77
C ARG A 44 -4.38 16.72 -3.28
N LEU A 45 -4.21 15.39 -3.36
CA LEU A 45 -2.96 14.71 -3.03
C LEU A 45 -1.81 15.13 -3.96
N GLU A 46 -2.08 15.24 -5.26
CA GLU A 46 -1.11 15.72 -6.24
C GLU A 46 -0.68 17.17 -5.95
N ALA A 47 -1.62 18.05 -5.63
CA ALA A 47 -1.33 19.42 -5.22
C ALA A 47 -0.44 19.48 -3.96
N ALA A 48 -0.64 18.53 -3.03
CA ALA A 48 0.18 18.36 -1.83
C ALA A 48 1.49 17.59 -2.06
N LYS A 49 1.85 17.25 -3.32
CA LYS A 49 3.11 16.64 -3.75
C LYS A 49 3.32 15.19 -3.28
N PHE A 50 2.27 14.43 -3.01
CA PHE A 50 2.39 13.00 -2.69
C PHE A 50 3.09 12.22 -3.80
N ASP A 51 3.92 11.24 -3.42
CA ASP A 51 4.62 10.36 -4.37
C ASP A 51 3.64 9.49 -5.15
N ALA A 52 2.64 8.92 -4.46
CA ALA A 52 1.70 7.99 -5.08
C ALA A 52 0.33 7.92 -4.42
N PHE A 53 -0.67 7.63 -5.24
CA PHE A 53 -1.98 7.12 -4.85
C PHE A 53 -1.92 5.59 -4.93
N PHE A 54 -2.05 4.92 -3.78
CA PHE A 54 -1.89 3.49 -3.66
C PHE A 54 -3.25 2.83 -3.37
N MET A 55 -3.74 2.04 -4.30
CA MET A 55 -5.02 1.36 -4.16
C MET A 55 -4.86 -0.12 -3.86
N ALA A 56 -5.34 -0.53 -2.66
CA ALA A 56 -5.46 -1.93 -2.30
C ALA A 56 -6.59 -2.60 -3.11
N ASP A 57 -6.50 -3.93 -3.25
CA ASP A 57 -7.52 -4.74 -3.89
C ASP A 57 -7.81 -6.02 -3.12
N HIS A 58 -9.04 -6.52 -3.26
CA HIS A 58 -9.52 -7.76 -2.71
C HIS A 58 -10.35 -8.52 -3.74
N LEU A 59 -9.93 -9.75 -4.04
CA LEU A 59 -10.60 -10.60 -5.03
C LEU A 59 -11.76 -11.42 -4.44
N ALA A 60 -12.12 -11.17 -3.19
CA ALA A 60 -13.30 -11.69 -2.50
C ALA A 60 -13.70 -10.71 -1.38
N LEU A 61 -14.90 -10.85 -0.84
CA LEU A 61 -15.28 -10.14 0.37
C LEU A 61 -14.28 -10.44 1.50
N LEU A 62 -14.06 -9.46 2.37
CA LEU A 62 -13.18 -9.66 3.51
C LEU A 62 -13.72 -10.79 4.39
N ASN A 63 -12.83 -11.64 4.89
CA ASN A 63 -13.19 -12.70 5.82
C ASN A 63 -13.59 -12.14 7.18
N MET A 64 -14.82 -11.66 7.25
CA MET A 64 -15.47 -11.04 8.41
C MET A 64 -16.90 -11.56 8.52
N SER A 65 -17.50 -11.49 9.72
CA SER A 65 -18.92 -11.81 9.87
C SER A 65 -19.79 -10.88 9.02
N ILE A 66 -20.94 -11.37 8.57
CA ILE A 66 -21.90 -10.55 7.79
C ILE A 66 -22.33 -9.31 8.57
N GLU A 67 -22.41 -9.39 9.91
CA GLU A 67 -22.73 -8.26 10.79
C GLU A 67 -21.63 -7.18 10.82
N ALA A 68 -20.37 -7.56 10.63
CA ALA A 68 -19.27 -6.62 10.48
C ALA A 68 -19.22 -6.04 9.06
N LEU A 69 -19.39 -6.88 8.03
CA LEU A 69 -19.38 -6.46 6.63
C LEU A 69 -20.48 -5.43 6.33
N ARG A 70 -21.72 -5.65 6.81
CA ARG A 70 -22.84 -4.71 6.58
C ARG A 70 -22.63 -3.31 7.19
N ARG A 71 -21.60 -3.15 8.03
CA ARG A 71 -21.22 -1.88 8.68
C ARG A 71 -19.90 -1.31 8.16
N SER A 72 -19.29 -1.97 7.19
CA SER A 72 -17.99 -1.57 6.64
C SER A 72 -18.13 -1.08 5.20
N HIS A 73 -17.57 0.08 4.91
CA HIS A 73 -17.45 0.60 3.55
C HIS A 73 -16.44 -0.21 2.70
N THR A 74 -15.61 -1.05 3.34
CA THR A 74 -14.60 -1.86 2.66
C THR A 74 -15.17 -3.12 1.99
N VAL A 75 -16.48 -3.32 2.05
CA VAL A 75 -17.16 -4.46 1.42
C VAL A 75 -17.07 -4.42 -0.11
N THR A 76 -16.95 -3.24 -0.69
CA THR A 76 -16.91 -3.04 -2.15
C THR A 76 -15.92 -1.93 -2.53
N SER A 77 -15.30 -2.06 -3.71
CA SER A 77 -14.43 -1.05 -4.31
C SER A 77 -14.42 -1.16 -5.83
N PHE A 78 -13.94 -0.12 -6.53
CA PHE A 78 -13.53 -0.26 -7.92
C PHE A 78 -12.36 -1.23 -8.06
N ASP A 79 -12.27 -1.93 -9.18
CA ASP A 79 -11.05 -2.60 -9.62
C ASP A 79 -9.95 -1.54 -9.85
N PRO A 80 -8.75 -1.72 -9.28
CA PRO A 80 -7.68 -0.72 -9.40
C PRO A 80 -7.24 -0.47 -10.84
N LEU A 81 -7.15 -1.52 -11.68
CA LEU A 81 -6.70 -1.40 -13.06
C LEU A 81 -7.77 -0.84 -14.00
N THR A 82 -8.98 -0.66 -13.50
CA THR A 82 -10.05 0.10 -14.17
C THR A 82 -10.08 1.55 -13.69
N LEU A 83 -9.94 1.78 -12.38
CA LEU A 83 -10.02 3.12 -11.79
C LEU A 83 -8.78 3.97 -12.09
N LEU A 84 -7.57 3.42 -11.90
CA LEU A 84 -6.34 4.20 -12.02
C LEU A 84 -6.08 4.77 -13.42
N PRO A 85 -6.40 4.09 -14.55
CA PRO A 85 -6.36 4.72 -15.87
C PRO A 85 -7.26 5.96 -15.99
N ALA A 86 -8.45 5.93 -15.38
CA ALA A 86 -9.34 7.09 -15.36
C ALA A 86 -8.78 8.24 -14.50
N LEU A 87 -8.13 7.92 -13.38
CA LEU A 87 -7.45 8.90 -12.53
C LEU A 87 -6.16 9.44 -13.18
N ALA A 88 -5.46 8.62 -13.99
CA ALA A 88 -4.31 9.06 -14.78
C ALA A 88 -4.67 10.21 -15.74
N ALA A 89 -5.87 10.16 -16.33
CA ALA A 89 -6.35 11.18 -17.27
C ALA A 89 -6.67 12.54 -16.61
N VAL A 90 -6.72 12.63 -15.30
CA VAL A 90 -7.06 13.85 -14.53
C VAL A 90 -5.95 14.30 -13.59
N THR A 91 -4.76 13.70 -13.70
CA THR A 91 -3.54 13.99 -12.92
C THR A 91 -2.32 14.01 -13.84
N GLU A 92 -1.24 14.66 -13.42
CA GLU A 92 -0.03 14.84 -14.24
C GLU A 92 1.25 14.29 -13.61
N ARG A 93 1.31 14.19 -12.28
CA ARG A 93 2.54 13.92 -11.53
C ARG A 93 2.44 12.76 -10.56
N ILE A 94 1.36 12.66 -9.79
CA ILE A 94 1.23 11.65 -8.75
C ILE A 94 1.27 10.23 -9.31
N GLY A 95 2.07 9.36 -8.69
CA GLY A 95 2.16 7.95 -9.03
C GLY A 95 0.85 7.18 -8.78
N LEU A 96 0.64 6.11 -9.51
CA LEU A 96 -0.59 5.31 -9.53
C LEU A 96 -0.25 3.85 -9.27
N ILE A 97 -0.36 3.42 -8.01
CA ILE A 97 -0.01 2.05 -7.60
C ILE A 97 -1.27 1.20 -7.52
N ALA A 98 -1.38 0.23 -8.42
CA ALA A 98 -2.45 -0.75 -8.44
C ALA A 98 -2.01 -2.06 -7.79
N THR A 99 -2.89 -2.65 -6.97
CA THR A 99 -2.71 -4.01 -6.48
C THR A 99 -3.19 -5.02 -7.52
N ALA A 100 -2.34 -6.01 -7.84
CA ALA A 100 -2.72 -7.15 -8.67
C ALA A 100 -2.07 -8.43 -8.16
N SER A 101 -2.90 -9.46 -7.94
CA SER A 101 -2.49 -10.77 -7.43
C SER A 101 -1.72 -11.57 -8.47
N THR A 102 -0.66 -12.24 -8.07
CA THR A 102 0.06 -13.23 -8.89
C THR A 102 -0.62 -14.60 -8.85
N THR A 103 -1.49 -14.87 -7.87
CA THR A 103 -2.15 -16.15 -7.70
C THR A 103 -3.35 -16.31 -8.64
N TYR A 104 -4.15 -15.24 -8.81
CA TYR A 104 -5.43 -15.31 -9.53
C TYR A 104 -5.49 -14.37 -10.74
N ASN A 105 -4.36 -14.03 -11.32
CA ASN A 105 -4.26 -13.31 -12.58
C ASN A 105 -3.37 -14.05 -13.58
N ASP A 106 -3.50 -13.65 -14.83
CA ASP A 106 -2.68 -14.06 -15.96
C ASP A 106 -1.48 -13.14 -16.09
N ALA A 107 -0.25 -13.67 -16.16
CA ALA A 107 0.96 -12.86 -16.23
C ALA A 107 1.00 -11.97 -17.48
N TYR A 108 0.54 -12.49 -18.63
CA TYR A 108 0.45 -11.72 -19.87
C TYR A 108 -0.53 -10.55 -19.75
N HIS A 109 -1.70 -10.79 -19.13
CA HIS A 109 -2.68 -9.73 -18.89
C HIS A 109 -2.20 -8.68 -17.90
N VAL A 110 -1.51 -9.08 -16.82
CA VAL A 110 -0.90 -8.13 -15.87
C VAL A 110 0.15 -7.28 -16.54
N ALA A 111 1.09 -7.90 -17.28
CA ALA A 111 2.10 -7.16 -18.04
C ALA A 111 1.48 -6.13 -18.97
N ARG A 112 0.47 -6.54 -19.74
CA ARG A 112 -0.21 -5.69 -20.71
C ARG A 112 -0.96 -4.52 -20.08
N LYS A 113 -1.68 -4.77 -18.98
CA LYS A 113 -2.46 -3.74 -18.29
C LYS A 113 -1.56 -2.69 -17.63
N PHE A 114 -0.49 -3.13 -16.95
CA PHE A 114 0.46 -2.20 -16.31
C PHE A 114 1.29 -1.40 -17.33
N ALA A 115 1.74 -2.03 -18.43
CA ALA A 115 2.39 -1.29 -19.51
C ALA A 115 1.46 -0.23 -20.11
N SER A 116 0.17 -0.58 -20.31
CA SER A 116 -0.83 0.37 -20.80
C SER A 116 -1.08 1.52 -19.82
N LEU A 117 -1.21 1.23 -18.52
CA LEU A 117 -1.33 2.25 -17.49
C LEU A 117 -0.10 3.16 -17.46
N ASP A 118 1.10 2.59 -17.63
CA ASP A 118 2.34 3.36 -17.64
C ASP A 118 2.37 4.35 -18.80
N HIS A 119 1.98 3.91 -20.00
CA HIS A 119 1.86 4.81 -21.17
C HIS A 119 0.77 5.88 -20.99
N ILE A 120 -0.43 5.51 -20.50
CA ILE A 120 -1.54 6.45 -20.26
C ILE A 120 -1.13 7.52 -19.24
N SER A 121 -0.38 7.12 -18.21
CA SER A 121 0.06 8.01 -17.14
C SER A 121 1.40 8.69 -17.40
N ASN A 122 2.04 8.44 -18.54
CA ASN A 122 3.37 8.94 -18.87
C ASN A 122 4.43 8.57 -17.81
N GLY A 123 4.51 7.26 -17.48
CA GLY A 123 5.55 6.71 -16.61
C GLY A 123 5.24 6.79 -15.11
N ARG A 124 3.96 6.76 -14.71
CA ARG A 124 3.58 6.87 -13.29
C ARG A 124 2.98 5.60 -12.68
N ALA A 125 3.00 4.48 -13.40
CA ALA A 125 2.44 3.23 -12.92
C ALA A 125 3.33 2.55 -11.88
N GLY A 126 2.70 1.93 -10.86
CA GLY A 126 3.32 1.00 -9.94
C GLY A 126 2.46 -0.25 -9.76
N TRP A 127 3.10 -1.40 -9.61
CA TRP A 127 2.45 -2.69 -9.39
C TRP A 127 2.70 -3.19 -7.98
N ASN A 128 1.67 -3.17 -7.13
CA ASN A 128 1.70 -3.87 -5.85
C ASN A 128 1.46 -5.36 -6.11
N LEU A 129 2.55 -6.09 -6.17
CA LEU A 129 2.62 -7.53 -6.40
C LEU A 129 2.25 -8.25 -5.10
N VAL A 130 1.10 -8.92 -5.07
CA VAL A 130 0.60 -9.64 -3.90
C VAL A 130 0.29 -11.10 -4.24
N THR A 131 0.35 -11.96 -3.21
CA THR A 131 0.06 -13.40 -3.33
C THR A 131 -1.35 -13.77 -2.88
N THR A 132 -2.22 -12.80 -2.64
CA THR A 132 -3.57 -12.94 -2.07
C THR A 132 -3.58 -13.72 -0.75
N ALA A 133 -4.04 -13.10 0.33
CA ALA A 133 -4.12 -13.74 1.64
C ALA A 133 -5.50 -14.35 1.95
N ASN A 134 -6.55 -13.82 1.32
CA ASN A 134 -7.93 -14.28 1.56
C ASN A 134 -8.20 -15.61 0.82
N PRO A 135 -8.48 -16.70 1.55
CA PRO A 135 -8.72 -18.01 0.94
C PRO A 135 -10.00 -18.06 0.08
N ASP A 136 -11.01 -17.23 0.39
CA ASP A 136 -12.29 -17.23 -0.35
C ASP A 136 -12.11 -16.75 -1.80
N ALA A 137 -11.00 -16.06 -2.09
CA ALA A 137 -10.67 -15.68 -3.46
C ALA A 137 -10.56 -16.89 -4.40
N ALA A 138 -10.06 -18.04 -3.91
CA ALA A 138 -9.93 -19.25 -4.71
C ALA A 138 -11.24 -19.67 -5.38
N LEU A 139 -12.34 -19.61 -4.63
CA LEU A 139 -13.65 -20.00 -5.11
C LEU A 139 -14.17 -19.13 -6.27
N ASN A 140 -13.79 -17.86 -6.31
CA ASN A 140 -14.16 -16.92 -7.37
C ASN A 140 -13.42 -17.21 -8.70
N PHE A 141 -12.34 -18.00 -8.65
CA PHE A 141 -11.52 -18.36 -9.81
C PHE A 141 -11.60 -19.87 -10.14
N GLY A 142 -12.63 -20.58 -9.63
CA GLY A 142 -12.89 -21.98 -9.96
C GLY A 142 -11.95 -23.00 -9.31
N HIS A 143 -11.29 -22.61 -8.22
CA HIS A 143 -10.44 -23.51 -7.43
C HIS A 143 -11.17 -23.94 -6.16
N ASP A 144 -11.09 -25.23 -5.82
CA ASP A 144 -11.73 -25.80 -4.62
C ASP A 144 -11.00 -25.39 -3.32
N ALA A 145 -9.73 -25.01 -3.41
CA ALA A 145 -8.92 -24.62 -2.27
C ALA A 145 -7.92 -23.51 -2.63
N HIS A 146 -7.54 -22.74 -1.63
CA HIS A 146 -6.50 -21.72 -1.75
C HIS A 146 -5.12 -22.38 -1.85
N MET A 147 -4.29 -21.89 -2.77
CA MET A 147 -2.91 -22.35 -2.95
C MET A 147 -2.11 -22.23 -1.66
N ALA A 148 -1.28 -23.22 -1.33
CA ALA A 148 -0.44 -23.21 -0.15
C ALA A 148 0.51 -21.98 -0.12
N HIS A 149 0.81 -21.48 1.08
CA HIS A 149 1.58 -20.24 1.26
C HIS A 149 2.92 -20.28 0.51
N GLY A 150 3.71 -21.37 0.66
CA GLY A 150 5.00 -21.49 -0.01
C GLY A 150 4.90 -21.51 -1.54
N GLU A 151 3.93 -22.23 -2.08
CA GLU A 151 3.70 -22.32 -3.53
C GLU A 151 3.27 -20.97 -4.13
N ARG A 152 2.47 -20.18 -3.40
CA ARG A 152 2.13 -18.81 -3.83
C ARG A 152 3.36 -17.92 -4.00
N TYR A 153 4.37 -18.05 -3.15
CA TYR A 153 5.59 -17.26 -3.25
C TYR A 153 6.52 -17.75 -4.36
N LYS A 154 6.60 -19.07 -4.62
CA LYS A 154 7.31 -19.61 -5.79
C LYS A 154 6.71 -19.08 -7.08
N ARG A 155 5.37 -19.24 -7.21
CA ARG A 155 4.62 -18.70 -8.36
C ARG A 155 4.81 -17.19 -8.51
N ALA A 156 4.78 -16.43 -7.42
CA ALA A 156 4.95 -14.98 -7.47
C ALA A 156 6.34 -14.58 -7.99
N ARG A 157 7.38 -15.32 -7.64
CA ARG A 157 8.74 -15.07 -8.14
C ARG A 157 8.82 -15.30 -9.65
N GLU A 158 8.33 -16.43 -10.13
CA GLU A 158 8.29 -16.74 -11.56
C GLU A 158 7.39 -15.77 -12.33
N PHE A 159 6.25 -15.40 -11.75
CA PHE A 159 5.33 -14.43 -12.33
C PHE A 159 5.98 -13.05 -12.53
N TYR A 160 6.78 -12.61 -11.55
CA TYR A 160 7.56 -11.38 -11.67
C TYR A 160 8.55 -11.46 -12.84
N ASP A 161 9.29 -12.56 -13.00
CA ASP A 161 10.25 -12.74 -14.11
C ASP A 161 9.55 -12.69 -15.47
N VAL A 162 8.40 -13.35 -15.57
CA VAL A 162 7.59 -13.33 -16.80
C VAL A 162 7.10 -11.91 -17.12
N VAL A 163 6.55 -11.19 -16.14
CA VAL A 163 6.01 -9.86 -16.37
C VAL A 163 7.10 -8.86 -16.74
N THR A 164 8.24 -8.86 -16.05
CA THR A 164 9.36 -7.96 -16.35
C THR A 164 10.02 -8.30 -17.69
N GLY A 165 10.16 -9.58 -18.01
CA GLY A 165 10.64 -10.02 -19.33
C GLY A 165 9.70 -9.59 -20.48
N LEU A 166 8.39 -9.65 -20.26
CA LEU A 166 7.40 -9.16 -21.25
C LEU A 166 7.46 -7.64 -21.43
N TRP A 167 7.71 -6.86 -20.38
CA TRP A 167 7.88 -5.40 -20.51
C TRP A 167 9.10 -5.03 -21.36
N ASP A 168 10.12 -5.86 -21.38
CA ASP A 168 11.34 -5.66 -22.18
C ASP A 168 11.26 -6.32 -23.59
N SER A 169 10.06 -6.71 -24.05
CA SER A 169 9.87 -7.32 -25.39
C SER A 169 10.39 -6.45 -26.54
N PHE A 170 10.42 -5.15 -26.39
CA PHE A 170 10.93 -4.22 -27.39
C PHE A 170 12.06 -3.36 -26.84
N ALA A 171 13.04 -3.05 -27.68
CA ALA A 171 13.99 -1.99 -27.37
C ALA A 171 13.29 -0.61 -27.37
N ASP A 172 13.89 0.36 -26.69
CA ASP A 172 13.30 1.71 -26.60
C ASP A 172 13.13 2.39 -27.97
N ASP A 173 14.01 2.08 -28.91
CA ASP A 173 14.06 2.62 -30.27
C ASP A 173 13.44 1.70 -31.33
N ALA A 174 12.75 0.63 -30.93
CA ALA A 174 12.16 -0.35 -31.85
C ALA A 174 11.14 0.24 -32.83
N PHE A 175 10.42 1.30 -32.46
CA PHE A 175 9.32 1.88 -33.22
C PHE A 175 9.77 3.08 -34.05
N ILE A 176 10.19 2.85 -35.30
CA ILE A 176 10.75 3.84 -36.24
C ILE A 176 9.70 4.85 -36.72
N ARG A 177 8.49 4.37 -37.04
CA ARG A 177 7.33 5.16 -37.53
C ARG A 177 7.66 6.04 -38.77
N ASP A 178 8.49 5.53 -39.67
CA ASP A 178 8.84 6.22 -40.92
C ASP A 178 7.68 6.16 -41.89
N GLN A 179 7.02 7.28 -42.08
CA GLN A 179 5.86 7.42 -42.97
C GLN A 179 6.24 7.38 -44.46
N GLU A 180 7.47 7.73 -44.82
CA GLU A 180 7.93 7.77 -46.18
C GLU A 180 8.24 6.35 -46.70
N SER A 181 9.01 5.57 -45.95
CA SER A 181 9.32 4.18 -46.28
C SER A 181 8.20 3.19 -45.95
N GLY A 182 7.24 3.60 -45.11
CA GLY A 182 6.18 2.73 -44.59
C GLY A 182 6.64 1.74 -43.54
N ILE A 183 7.85 1.91 -42.98
CA ILE A 183 8.38 1.06 -41.93
C ILE A 183 7.95 1.59 -40.55
N PHE A 184 7.13 0.82 -39.85
CA PHE A 184 6.61 1.22 -38.54
C PHE A 184 7.53 0.83 -37.40
N TRP A 185 8.14 -0.35 -37.43
CA TRP A 185 9.03 -0.86 -36.38
C TRP A 185 10.12 -1.77 -36.96
N ASP A 186 11.19 -1.98 -36.19
CA ASP A 186 12.33 -2.84 -36.52
C ASP A 186 12.17 -4.22 -35.89
N PRO A 187 12.01 -5.32 -36.67
CA PRO A 187 11.87 -6.68 -36.13
C PRO A 187 13.12 -7.18 -35.41
N ASP A 188 14.29 -6.64 -35.69
CA ASP A 188 15.54 -7.02 -34.94
C ASP A 188 15.62 -6.39 -33.56
N ARG A 189 14.71 -5.47 -33.25
CA ARG A 189 14.56 -4.79 -31.95
C ARG A 189 13.40 -5.34 -31.12
N MET A 190 12.99 -6.60 -31.36
CA MET A 190 11.95 -7.32 -30.64
C MET A 190 12.46 -8.65 -30.11
N HIS A 191 12.20 -8.93 -28.84
CA HIS A 191 12.49 -10.21 -28.20
C HIS A 191 11.21 -10.99 -27.92
N VAL A 192 11.19 -12.27 -28.27
CA VAL A 192 10.13 -13.22 -27.91
C VAL A 192 10.57 -13.97 -26.65
N LEU A 193 9.84 -13.77 -25.56
CA LEU A 193 10.25 -14.27 -24.23
C LEU A 193 10.38 -15.81 -24.16
N ASN A 194 9.46 -16.57 -24.78
CA ASN A 194 9.45 -18.04 -24.82
C ASN A 194 9.65 -18.67 -23.43
N HIS A 195 9.08 -18.09 -22.38
CA HIS A 195 9.19 -18.61 -21.03
C HIS A 195 8.48 -19.95 -20.88
N VAL A 196 9.16 -20.94 -20.33
CA VAL A 196 8.63 -22.24 -19.89
C VAL A 196 9.24 -22.52 -18.53
N GLY A 197 8.45 -22.38 -17.47
CA GLY A 197 8.85 -22.60 -16.08
C GLY A 197 8.01 -23.66 -15.38
N GLU A 198 8.13 -23.71 -14.08
CA GLU A 198 7.39 -24.68 -13.23
C GLU A 198 5.90 -24.31 -13.13
N GLU A 199 5.60 -22.99 -13.03
CA GLU A 199 4.28 -22.44 -12.76
C GLU A 199 3.62 -21.81 -13.99
N LEU A 200 4.42 -21.33 -14.94
CA LEU A 200 3.94 -20.53 -16.05
C LEU A 200 4.59 -20.93 -17.38
N SER A 201 3.81 -20.78 -18.45
CA SER A 201 4.30 -20.91 -19.81
C SER A 201 3.75 -19.76 -20.65
N VAL A 202 4.63 -18.85 -21.09
CA VAL A 202 4.23 -17.64 -21.81
C VAL A 202 5.20 -17.37 -22.96
N ARG A 203 4.67 -17.40 -24.18
CA ARG A 203 5.50 -17.18 -25.37
C ARG A 203 5.94 -15.71 -25.51
N GLY A 204 5.05 -14.76 -25.33
CA GLY A 204 5.30 -13.37 -25.75
C GLY A 204 5.35 -13.23 -27.28
N PRO A 205 5.85 -12.11 -27.84
CA PRO A 205 6.20 -10.90 -27.10
C PRO A 205 4.97 -10.20 -26.55
N LEU A 206 5.16 -9.22 -25.68
CA LEU A 206 4.07 -8.32 -25.27
C LEU A 206 3.66 -7.46 -26.49
N ASN A 207 2.37 -7.25 -26.69
CA ASN A 207 1.86 -6.40 -27.78
C ASN A 207 1.65 -4.93 -27.36
N VAL A 208 2.47 -4.46 -26.44
CA VAL A 208 2.56 -3.05 -26.00
C VAL A 208 4.04 -2.67 -26.02
N ALA A 209 4.36 -1.46 -26.44
CA ALA A 209 5.72 -0.94 -26.40
C ALA A 209 6.28 -0.98 -24.98
N ARG A 210 7.62 -0.97 -24.84
CA ARG A 210 8.28 -0.90 -23.55
C ARG A 210 7.72 0.26 -22.71
N PRO A 211 7.38 0.04 -21.43
CA PRO A 211 6.87 1.11 -20.57
C PRO A 211 7.77 2.34 -20.52
N VAL A 212 7.20 3.52 -20.36
CA VAL A 212 7.92 4.82 -20.37
C VAL A 212 9.06 4.85 -19.37
N GLN A 213 8.83 4.37 -18.14
CA GLN A 213 9.85 4.30 -17.09
C GLN A 213 10.68 2.99 -17.10
N GLY A 214 10.67 2.24 -18.22
CA GLY A 214 11.28 0.92 -18.35
C GLY A 214 10.36 -0.15 -17.79
N TRP A 215 10.20 -0.20 -16.47
CA TRP A 215 9.23 -1.04 -15.78
C TRP A 215 8.38 -0.17 -14.84
N PRO A 216 7.06 -0.41 -14.73
CA PRO A 216 6.28 0.07 -13.60
C PRO A 216 6.96 -0.24 -12.27
N VAL A 217 6.90 0.68 -11.31
CA VAL A 217 7.56 0.49 -10.01
C VAL A 217 7.00 -0.75 -9.31
N ILE A 218 7.86 -1.63 -8.86
CA ILE A 218 7.47 -2.86 -8.17
C ILE A 218 7.28 -2.59 -6.69
N VAL A 219 6.06 -2.83 -6.21
CA VAL A 219 5.68 -2.65 -4.81
C VAL A 219 5.34 -3.99 -4.18
N GLN A 220 5.67 -4.17 -2.91
CA GLN A 220 5.43 -5.38 -2.14
C GLN A 220 4.82 -5.03 -0.78
N ALA A 221 4.09 -5.98 -0.16
CA ALA A 221 3.49 -5.81 1.17
C ALA A 221 3.68 -7.04 2.08
N GLY A 222 4.60 -7.95 1.75
CA GLY A 222 4.83 -9.19 2.50
C GLY A 222 5.65 -8.98 3.77
N ALA A 223 5.12 -9.40 4.93
CA ALA A 223 5.80 -9.33 6.23
C ALA A 223 6.38 -10.68 6.70
N SER A 224 5.93 -11.81 6.13
CA SER A 224 6.48 -13.15 6.43
C SER A 224 7.94 -13.26 5.94
N ASP A 225 8.67 -14.28 6.37
CA ASP A 225 10.04 -14.49 5.91
C ASP A 225 10.13 -14.62 4.38
N ALA A 226 9.26 -15.42 3.77
CA ALA A 226 9.15 -15.53 2.32
C ALA A 226 8.77 -14.18 1.65
N GLY A 227 7.89 -13.39 2.30
CA GLY A 227 7.51 -12.06 1.80
C GLY A 227 8.65 -11.06 1.86
N ARG A 228 9.46 -11.05 2.92
CA ARG A 228 10.66 -10.21 3.04
C ARG A 228 11.72 -10.61 2.03
N GLN A 229 11.87 -11.92 1.79
CA GLN A 229 12.82 -12.44 0.80
C GLN A 229 12.41 -12.00 -0.61
N LEU A 230 11.16 -12.22 -1.02
CA LEU A 230 10.65 -11.77 -2.31
C LEU A 230 10.74 -10.25 -2.46
N GLY A 231 10.43 -9.50 -1.40
CA GLY A 231 10.58 -8.05 -1.37
C GLY A 231 12.04 -7.60 -1.56
N ALA A 232 12.97 -8.25 -0.88
CA ALA A 232 14.40 -7.97 -1.05
C ALA A 232 14.91 -8.29 -2.46
N GLU A 233 14.36 -9.31 -3.12
CA GLU A 233 14.70 -9.69 -4.49
C GLU A 233 14.13 -8.76 -5.55
N THR A 234 12.89 -8.28 -5.37
CA THR A 234 12.11 -7.69 -6.46
C THR A 234 11.61 -6.28 -6.19
N ALA A 235 11.32 -5.92 -4.94
CA ALA A 235 10.65 -4.66 -4.62
C ALA A 235 11.55 -3.44 -4.77
N GLU A 236 10.92 -2.31 -5.12
CA GLU A 236 11.48 -0.96 -5.14
C GLU A 236 10.75 -0.06 -4.13
N MET A 237 9.53 -0.45 -3.73
CA MET A 237 8.81 0.12 -2.61
C MET A 237 8.18 -1.00 -1.79
N ILE A 238 8.19 -0.88 -0.47
CA ILE A 238 7.56 -1.85 0.42
C ILE A 238 6.56 -1.13 1.33
N PHE A 239 5.30 -1.55 1.24
CA PHE A 239 4.29 -1.23 2.23
C PHE A 239 4.48 -2.15 3.44
N ALA A 240 5.09 -1.63 4.50
CA ALA A 240 5.32 -2.39 5.72
C ALA A 240 4.11 -2.31 6.66
N ALA A 241 3.87 -3.37 7.42
CA ALA A 241 2.92 -3.32 8.52
C ALA A 241 3.39 -2.30 9.56
N GLY A 242 2.51 -1.38 9.96
CA GLY A 242 2.81 -0.44 11.02
C GLY A 242 2.89 -1.14 12.39
N GLY A 243 3.83 -0.73 13.20
CA GLY A 243 4.09 -1.27 14.55
C GLY A 243 4.79 -0.26 15.43
N LEU A 244 5.53 -0.74 16.43
CA LEU A 244 6.45 0.10 17.17
C LEU A 244 7.64 0.50 16.28
N ILE A 245 8.27 1.61 16.61
CA ILE A 245 9.43 2.10 15.85
C ILE A 245 10.59 1.10 15.88
N GLU A 246 10.77 0.37 16.98
CA GLU A 246 11.80 -0.67 17.14
C GLU A 246 11.56 -1.83 16.18
N ASP A 247 10.32 -2.32 16.08
CA ASP A 247 9.93 -3.39 15.15
C ASP A 247 10.16 -2.96 13.70
N SER A 248 9.84 -1.71 13.40
CA SER A 248 10.02 -1.12 12.07
C SER A 248 11.50 -0.96 11.72
N ARG A 249 12.36 -0.57 12.68
CA ARG A 249 13.82 -0.54 12.50
C ARG A 249 14.39 -1.93 12.21
N ALA A 250 13.94 -2.95 12.96
CA ALA A 250 14.37 -4.32 12.73
C ALA A 250 13.94 -4.82 11.34
N PHE A 251 12.70 -4.55 10.93
CA PHE A 251 12.20 -4.88 9.59
C PHE A 251 13.01 -4.16 8.50
N TYR A 252 13.25 -2.86 8.67
CA TYR A 252 14.04 -2.05 7.74
C TYR A 252 15.45 -2.61 7.56
N ALA A 253 16.13 -2.91 8.67
CA ALA A 253 17.49 -3.46 8.63
C ALA A 253 17.53 -4.86 7.98
N ASP A 254 16.56 -5.72 8.27
CA ASP A 254 16.47 -7.07 7.69
C ASP A 254 16.29 -7.02 6.17
N VAL A 255 15.29 -6.28 5.68
CA VAL A 255 15.02 -6.20 4.23
C VAL A 255 16.17 -5.55 3.47
N LYS A 256 16.72 -4.44 3.98
CA LYS A 256 17.86 -3.75 3.36
C LYS A 256 19.12 -4.63 3.37
N GLY A 257 19.33 -5.40 4.44
CA GLY A 257 20.44 -6.36 4.56
C GLY A 257 20.32 -7.50 3.55
N ARG A 258 19.15 -8.10 3.40
CA ARG A 258 18.88 -9.13 2.38
C ARG A 258 19.12 -8.59 0.97
N ALA A 259 18.62 -7.39 0.66
CA ALA A 259 18.84 -6.77 -0.64
C ALA A 259 20.33 -6.55 -0.95
N ALA A 260 21.10 -6.06 0.03
CA ALA A 260 22.55 -5.90 -0.10
C ALA A 260 23.27 -7.25 -0.34
N ALA A 261 22.86 -8.31 0.37
CA ALA A 261 23.40 -9.65 0.18
C ALA A 261 23.13 -10.22 -1.22
N LEU A 262 22.05 -9.77 -1.87
CA LEU A 262 21.69 -10.10 -3.25
C LEU A 262 22.37 -9.17 -4.29
N GLY A 263 23.25 -8.27 -3.86
CA GLY A 263 23.94 -7.32 -4.74
C GLY A 263 23.07 -6.13 -5.20
N ARG A 264 21.87 -5.95 -4.63
CA ARG A 264 21.01 -4.81 -4.92
C ARG A 264 21.40 -3.61 -4.07
N ASN A 265 21.26 -2.41 -4.62
CA ASN A 265 21.41 -1.19 -3.83
C ASN A 265 20.24 -1.04 -2.83
N PRO A 266 20.48 -1.07 -1.51
CA PRO A 266 19.43 -0.95 -0.52
C PRO A 266 18.68 0.39 -0.59
N ASP A 267 19.31 1.45 -1.10
CA ASP A 267 18.66 2.76 -1.23
C ASP A 267 17.62 2.81 -2.38
N HIS A 268 17.64 1.81 -3.26
CA HIS A 268 16.62 1.64 -4.29
C HIS A 268 15.39 0.85 -3.80
N ILE A 269 15.26 0.59 -2.50
CA ILE A 269 14.06 0.02 -1.88
C ILE A 269 13.54 1.04 -0.86
N LYS A 270 12.37 1.61 -1.10
CA LYS A 270 11.72 2.55 -0.18
C LYS A 270 10.76 1.81 0.74
N ILE A 271 10.99 1.84 2.05
CA ILE A 271 10.16 1.17 3.05
C ILE A 271 9.21 2.19 3.67
N LEU A 272 7.92 2.05 3.37
CA LEU A 272 6.85 2.96 3.78
C LEU A 272 5.82 2.22 4.64
N PRO A 273 5.93 2.24 5.98
CA PRO A 273 4.88 1.72 6.85
C PRO A 273 3.58 2.50 6.71
N GLY A 274 2.45 1.81 6.90
CA GLY A 274 1.15 2.46 6.98
C GLY A 274 1.03 3.29 8.25
N ALA A 275 0.47 4.50 8.15
CA ALA A 275 0.25 5.40 9.28
C ALA A 275 -1.11 6.09 9.18
N LEU A 276 -2.00 5.84 10.16
CA LEU A 276 -3.22 6.62 10.33
C LEU A 276 -2.87 7.94 10.99
N VAL A 277 -3.20 9.07 10.35
CA VAL A 277 -2.84 10.39 10.90
C VAL A 277 -4.08 11.15 11.30
N VAL A 278 -4.15 11.56 12.58
CA VAL A 278 -5.25 12.36 13.14
C VAL A 278 -4.70 13.68 13.64
N VAL A 279 -5.09 14.76 12.99
CA VAL A 279 -4.60 16.12 13.25
C VAL A 279 -5.55 16.86 14.19
N GLY A 280 -5.00 17.62 15.13
CA GLY A 280 -5.73 18.56 15.96
C GLY A 280 -4.91 19.82 16.24
N GLU A 281 -5.54 20.91 16.63
CA GLU A 281 -4.86 22.12 17.06
C GLU A 281 -4.08 21.91 18.35
N THR A 282 -4.55 20.98 19.19
CA THR A 282 -3.88 20.51 20.40
C THR A 282 -3.82 18.98 20.43
N ILE A 283 -2.90 18.43 21.21
CA ILE A 283 -2.81 16.98 21.43
C ILE A 283 -4.12 16.44 22.04
N ALA A 284 -4.75 17.19 22.95
CA ALA A 284 -6.01 16.81 23.56
C ALA A 284 -7.15 16.72 22.54
N GLU A 285 -7.24 17.69 21.60
CA GLU A 285 -8.19 17.66 20.50
C GLU A 285 -7.96 16.48 19.55
N ALA A 286 -6.72 16.26 19.14
CA ALA A 286 -6.38 15.13 18.26
C ALA A 286 -6.77 13.79 18.90
N ARG A 287 -6.50 13.62 20.19
CA ARG A 287 -6.92 12.44 20.96
C ARG A 287 -8.44 12.32 21.06
N ALA A 288 -9.15 13.42 21.26
CA ALA A 288 -10.62 13.44 21.28
C ALA A 288 -11.19 13.06 19.90
N LYS A 289 -10.62 13.59 18.79
CA LYS A 289 -10.97 13.20 17.42
C LYS A 289 -10.76 11.69 17.20
N ARG A 290 -9.61 11.15 17.66
CA ARG A 290 -9.33 9.72 17.56
C ARG A 290 -10.32 8.88 18.36
N ALA A 291 -10.61 9.25 19.62
CA ALA A 291 -11.57 8.55 20.46
C ALA A 291 -12.98 8.58 19.84
N LYS A 292 -13.41 9.73 19.29
CA LYS A 292 -14.67 9.84 18.55
C LYS A 292 -14.70 8.94 17.32
N LEU A 293 -13.63 8.88 16.54
CA LEU A 293 -13.54 8.02 15.37
C LEU A 293 -13.68 6.54 15.76
N ASP A 294 -12.95 6.11 16.80
CA ASP A 294 -13.03 4.74 17.30
C ASP A 294 -14.44 4.41 17.83
N SER A 295 -15.12 5.34 18.49
CA SER A 295 -16.48 5.15 18.99
C SER A 295 -17.54 4.94 17.89
N LEU A 296 -17.21 5.29 16.63
CA LEU A 296 -18.06 5.01 15.47
C LEU A 296 -17.98 3.55 15.01
N VAL A 297 -17.01 2.77 15.53
CA VAL A 297 -16.94 1.33 15.24
C VAL A 297 -18.00 0.60 16.08
N HIS A 298 -18.74 -0.27 15.43
CA HIS A 298 -19.77 -1.05 16.12
C HIS A 298 -19.11 -2.08 17.06
N TYR A 299 -19.43 -1.98 18.35
CA TYR A 299 -18.78 -2.79 19.39
C TYR A 299 -18.90 -4.30 19.15
N GLU A 300 -20.10 -4.80 18.85
CA GLU A 300 -20.35 -6.23 18.62
C GLU A 300 -19.56 -6.77 17.41
N SER A 301 -19.23 -5.91 16.46
CA SER A 301 -18.37 -6.27 15.32
C SER A 301 -16.88 -6.19 15.68
N ALA A 302 -16.52 -5.33 16.62
CA ALA A 302 -15.14 -5.05 17.01
C ALA A 302 -14.59 -6.01 18.06
N ILE A 303 -15.46 -6.54 18.93
CA ILE A 303 -15.06 -7.42 20.05
C ILE A 303 -14.35 -8.69 19.59
N GLY A 304 -14.67 -9.16 18.36
CA GLY A 304 -13.96 -10.27 17.73
C GLY A 304 -12.48 -9.95 17.48
N ALA A 305 -12.14 -8.73 17.07
CA ALA A 305 -10.75 -8.32 16.86
C ALA A 305 -9.97 -8.32 18.19
N LEU A 306 -10.59 -7.87 19.27
CA LEU A 306 -9.99 -7.94 20.62
C LEU A 306 -9.81 -9.39 21.07
N SER A 307 -10.82 -10.25 20.84
CA SER A 307 -10.74 -11.68 21.19
C SER A 307 -9.57 -12.37 20.48
N VAL A 308 -9.40 -12.10 19.18
CA VAL A 308 -8.26 -12.61 18.41
C VAL A 308 -6.93 -12.08 18.94
N ALA A 309 -6.85 -10.79 19.24
CA ALA A 309 -5.63 -10.17 19.77
C ALA A 309 -5.23 -10.75 21.13
N LEU A 310 -6.20 -11.01 22.01
CA LEU A 310 -5.96 -11.55 23.36
C LEU A 310 -5.81 -13.08 23.36
N GLY A 311 -6.26 -13.78 22.32
CA GLY A 311 -6.29 -15.24 22.26
C GLY A 311 -7.32 -15.89 23.17
N LEU A 312 -8.41 -15.16 23.50
CA LEU A 312 -9.52 -15.63 24.34
C LEU A 312 -10.82 -14.91 23.95
N ASP A 313 -11.96 -15.39 24.43
CA ASP A 313 -13.24 -14.72 24.17
C ASP A 313 -13.42 -13.49 25.05
N ALA A 314 -13.17 -12.32 24.51
CA ALA A 314 -13.29 -11.05 25.23
C ALA A 314 -14.74 -10.62 25.51
N ARG A 315 -15.76 -11.32 24.96
CA ARG A 315 -17.18 -11.07 25.27
C ARG A 315 -17.53 -11.37 26.71
N ALA A 316 -16.70 -12.16 27.39
CA ALA A 316 -16.87 -12.47 28.83
C ALA A 316 -16.51 -11.28 29.74
N PHE A 317 -15.85 -10.25 29.23
CA PHE A 317 -15.44 -9.09 30.04
C PHE A 317 -16.55 -8.02 30.06
N ASP A 318 -16.61 -7.27 31.17
CA ASP A 318 -17.46 -6.10 31.25
C ASP A 318 -16.98 -5.03 30.23
N PRO A 319 -17.78 -4.65 29.25
CA PRO A 319 -17.38 -3.71 28.22
C PRO A 319 -17.03 -2.31 28.75
N ASP A 320 -17.60 -1.91 29.87
CA ASP A 320 -17.46 -0.56 30.39
C ASP A 320 -16.43 -0.48 31.56
N ALA A 321 -15.81 -1.61 31.91
CA ALA A 321 -14.69 -1.71 32.82
C ALA A 321 -13.32 -1.65 32.11
N PRO A 322 -12.23 -1.31 32.83
CA PRO A 322 -10.87 -1.49 32.33
C PRO A 322 -10.59 -2.96 31.96
N LEU A 323 -9.62 -3.18 31.06
CA LEU A 323 -9.21 -4.55 30.71
C LEU A 323 -8.71 -5.29 31.96
N PRO A 324 -9.33 -6.44 32.35
CA PRO A 324 -8.87 -7.23 33.48
C PRO A 324 -7.51 -7.88 33.15
N PRO A 325 -6.81 -8.43 34.18
CA PRO A 325 -5.60 -9.22 33.94
C PRO A 325 -5.86 -10.33 32.93
N VAL A 326 -5.08 -10.37 31.87
CA VAL A 326 -5.22 -11.33 30.75
C VAL A 326 -4.19 -12.45 30.93
N PRO A 327 -4.60 -13.72 31.01
CA PRO A 327 -3.66 -14.84 31.12
C PRO A 327 -2.77 -14.96 29.88
N GLU A 328 -1.65 -15.66 30.02
CA GLU A 328 -0.82 -16.03 28.88
C GLU A 328 -1.59 -17.01 27.99
N THR A 329 -1.38 -16.89 26.68
CA THR A 329 -2.02 -17.74 25.66
C THR A 329 -0.99 -18.24 24.68
N GLU A 330 -1.27 -19.38 24.03
CA GLU A 330 -0.45 -19.91 22.94
C GLU A 330 -0.67 -19.18 21.59
N SER A 331 -1.69 -18.28 21.53
CA SER A 331 -1.93 -17.47 20.35
C SER A 331 -0.97 -16.28 20.28
N SER A 332 -1.23 -15.29 19.44
CA SER A 332 -0.34 -14.17 19.15
C SER A 332 0.14 -13.41 20.40
N LYS A 333 1.32 -13.77 20.93
CA LYS A 333 1.95 -13.07 22.06
C LYS A 333 2.09 -11.57 21.80
N SER A 334 2.56 -11.19 20.61
CA SER A 334 2.74 -9.79 20.19
C SER A 334 1.41 -9.03 20.11
N GLY A 335 0.34 -9.67 19.62
CA GLY A 335 -1.01 -9.08 19.57
C GLY A 335 -1.56 -8.78 20.95
N ARG A 336 -1.44 -9.75 21.87
CA ARG A 336 -1.84 -9.61 23.27
C ARG A 336 -1.08 -8.50 24.01
N GLU A 337 0.24 -8.53 23.96
CA GLU A 337 1.08 -7.52 24.61
C GLU A 337 0.79 -6.10 24.08
N ARG A 338 0.53 -5.99 22.79
CA ARG A 338 0.16 -4.72 22.17
C ARG A 338 -1.20 -4.23 22.66
N ALA A 339 -2.21 -5.10 22.71
CA ALA A 339 -3.55 -4.75 23.20
C ALA A 339 -3.49 -4.29 24.68
N ILE A 340 -2.77 -5.00 25.54
CA ILE A 340 -2.58 -4.64 26.94
C ILE A 340 -1.89 -3.27 27.05
N ARG A 341 -0.78 -3.06 26.36
CA ARG A 341 -0.06 -1.77 26.37
C ARG A 341 -0.92 -0.60 25.93
N ILE A 342 -1.75 -0.78 24.88
CA ILE A 342 -2.66 0.27 24.42
C ILE A 342 -3.69 0.59 25.52
N ALA A 343 -4.31 -0.44 26.11
CA ALA A 343 -5.30 -0.27 27.18
C ALA A 343 -4.74 0.48 28.38
N GLU A 344 -3.56 0.08 28.88
CA GLU A 344 -2.90 0.69 30.03
C GLU A 344 -2.44 2.12 29.76
N ARG A 345 -1.75 2.34 28.63
CA ARG A 345 -1.22 3.67 28.27
C ARG A 345 -2.32 4.71 28.08
N GLU A 346 -3.44 4.32 27.51
CA GLU A 346 -4.53 5.22 27.15
C GLU A 346 -5.72 5.17 28.12
N GLY A 347 -5.69 4.28 29.13
CA GLY A 347 -6.76 4.14 30.12
C GLY A 347 -8.09 3.69 29.52
N LEU A 348 -8.06 2.79 28.54
CA LEU A 348 -9.24 2.40 27.78
C LEU A 348 -10.06 1.33 28.50
N THR A 349 -11.40 1.44 28.40
CA THR A 349 -12.30 0.33 28.74
C THR A 349 -12.21 -0.78 27.70
N VAL A 350 -12.73 -1.98 28.01
CA VAL A 350 -12.82 -3.11 27.06
C VAL A 350 -13.52 -2.70 25.78
N ARG A 351 -14.62 -1.95 25.86
CA ARG A 351 -15.35 -1.41 24.73
C ARG A 351 -14.46 -0.52 23.86
N GLN A 352 -13.79 0.44 24.46
CA GLN A 352 -12.94 1.39 23.75
C GLN A 352 -11.74 0.69 23.10
N LEU A 353 -11.14 -0.27 23.81
CA LEU A 353 -10.05 -1.07 23.26
C LEU A 353 -10.50 -1.93 22.06
N ALA A 354 -11.65 -2.60 22.19
CA ALA A 354 -12.23 -3.37 21.08
C ALA A 354 -12.50 -2.47 19.86
N GLN A 355 -13.11 -1.31 20.05
CA GLN A 355 -13.39 -0.34 18.99
C GLN A 355 -12.09 0.20 18.35
N ARG A 356 -11.06 0.46 19.17
CA ARG A 356 -9.73 0.87 18.69
C ARG A 356 -9.11 -0.18 17.76
N LEU A 357 -9.11 -1.44 18.19
CA LEU A 357 -8.53 -2.56 17.42
C LEU A 357 -9.38 -2.91 16.19
N GLY A 358 -10.71 -2.88 16.32
CA GLY A 358 -11.64 -3.13 15.21
C GLY A 358 -11.71 -2.00 14.20
N GLY A 359 -11.35 -0.78 14.58
CA GLY A 359 -11.24 0.37 13.69
C GLY A 359 -9.94 0.35 12.88
N TYR A 360 -8.83 0.49 13.56
CA TYR A 360 -7.48 0.38 13.01
C TYR A 360 -6.46 0.16 14.13
N SER A 361 -5.79 -0.98 14.08
CA SER A 361 -4.80 -1.39 15.09
C SER A 361 -3.35 -1.11 14.68
N GLY A 362 -3.09 -0.57 13.48
CA GLY A 362 -1.76 -0.24 12.99
C GLY A 362 -1.13 1.00 13.64
N ASN A 363 -0.04 1.48 13.04
CA ASN A 363 0.62 2.70 13.49
C ASN A 363 -0.29 3.92 13.28
N ALA A 364 -0.29 4.85 14.25
CA ALA A 364 -1.08 6.07 14.17
C ALA A 364 -0.32 7.25 14.80
N PHE A 365 -0.23 8.34 14.06
CA PHE A 365 0.24 9.63 14.55
C PHE A 365 -0.97 10.48 14.94
N VAL A 366 -1.06 10.86 16.21
CA VAL A 366 -2.21 11.57 16.76
C VAL A 366 -1.73 12.79 17.52
N GLY A 367 -1.82 13.96 16.92
CA GLY A 367 -1.25 15.16 17.53
C GLY A 367 -1.45 16.44 16.73
N THR A 368 -0.66 17.43 17.08
CA THR A 368 -0.55 18.67 16.30
C THR A 368 0.32 18.45 15.06
N PRO A 369 0.24 19.32 14.03
CA PRO A 369 1.13 19.24 12.86
C PRO A 369 2.60 19.14 13.24
N ALA A 370 3.04 19.91 14.25
CA ALA A 370 4.41 19.90 14.71
C ALA A 370 4.80 18.57 15.36
N SER A 371 3.98 18.03 16.28
CA SER A 371 4.29 16.76 16.95
C SER A 371 4.24 15.56 16.00
N ILE A 372 3.36 15.59 15.00
CA ILE A 372 3.30 14.57 13.93
C ILE A 372 4.59 14.63 13.11
N ALA A 373 5.03 15.84 12.74
CA ALA A 373 6.27 16.01 11.99
C ALA A 373 7.50 15.58 12.82
N ASP A 374 7.52 15.80 14.15
CA ASP A 374 8.57 15.31 15.04
C ASP A 374 8.67 13.78 15.01
N GLU A 375 7.54 13.08 15.16
CA GLU A 375 7.49 11.62 15.10
C GLU A 375 7.91 11.09 13.72
N MET A 376 7.42 11.67 12.62
CA MET A 376 7.79 11.27 11.25
C MET A 376 9.29 11.49 10.99
N GLN A 377 9.86 12.57 11.51
CA GLN A 377 11.30 12.87 11.44
C GLN A 377 12.12 11.84 12.21
N GLU A 378 11.74 11.48 13.42
CA GLU A 378 12.39 10.44 14.21
C GLU A 378 12.44 9.10 13.46
N TRP A 379 11.33 8.69 12.84
CA TRP A 379 11.28 7.46 12.05
C TRP A 379 12.24 7.50 10.86
N LEU A 380 12.34 8.63 10.17
CA LEU A 380 13.27 8.81 9.06
C LEU A 380 14.73 8.76 9.53
N GLU A 381 15.06 9.54 10.55
CA GLU A 381 16.44 9.67 11.05
C GLU A 381 16.98 8.39 11.67
N THR A 382 16.12 7.63 12.38
CA THR A 382 16.48 6.35 12.99
C THR A 382 16.44 5.17 12.04
N ARG A 383 16.14 5.38 10.76
CA ARG A 383 16.00 4.32 9.75
C ARG A 383 14.93 3.28 10.10
N ALA A 384 13.82 3.74 10.64
CA ALA A 384 12.61 2.95 10.80
C ALA A 384 11.74 2.97 9.53
N SER A 385 11.91 4.02 8.70
CA SER A 385 11.21 4.15 7.41
C SER A 385 11.97 5.06 6.44
N ASP A 386 11.59 5.03 5.16
CA ASP A 386 11.94 6.02 4.14
C ASP A 386 10.78 7.01 3.89
N GLY A 387 9.67 6.85 4.57
CA GLY A 387 8.44 7.61 4.44
C GLY A 387 7.25 6.84 4.96
N PHE A 388 6.03 7.20 4.53
CA PHE A 388 4.81 6.58 5.03
C PHE A 388 3.75 6.42 3.94
N ASN A 389 2.98 5.34 4.01
CA ASN A 389 1.68 5.25 3.36
C ASN A 389 0.63 5.86 4.30
N ILE A 390 0.27 7.10 4.02
CA ILE A 390 -0.67 7.87 4.84
C ILE A 390 -2.08 7.31 4.68
N MET A 391 -2.72 7.10 5.80
CA MET A 391 -4.11 6.68 5.92
C MET A 391 -4.90 7.79 6.60
N PHE A 392 -5.96 8.23 5.97
CA PHE A 392 -6.76 9.34 6.48
C PHE A 392 -7.85 8.82 7.41
N PRO A 393 -8.17 9.53 8.52
CA PRO A 393 -9.20 9.13 9.46
C PRO A 393 -10.60 9.17 8.83
N ASN A 394 -10.81 10.08 7.91
CA ASN A 394 -12.02 10.24 7.09
C ASN A 394 -11.68 11.08 5.85
N VAL A 395 -12.58 11.11 4.89
CA VAL A 395 -12.50 11.98 3.70
C VAL A 395 -13.79 12.78 3.54
N PRO A 396 -13.72 14.08 3.16
CA PRO A 396 -12.53 14.80 2.73
C PRO A 396 -11.69 15.37 3.89
N ALA A 397 -12.32 15.73 5.03
CA ALA A 397 -11.73 16.59 6.05
C ALA A 397 -10.38 16.10 6.59
N GLY A 398 -10.25 14.81 6.94
CA GLY A 398 -8.98 14.28 7.47
C GLY A 398 -7.84 14.28 6.44
N LEU A 399 -8.15 14.14 5.16
CA LEU A 399 -7.17 14.29 4.08
C LEU A 399 -6.77 15.76 3.93
N GLU A 400 -7.73 16.67 3.94
CA GLU A 400 -7.50 18.11 3.85
C GLU A 400 -6.66 18.61 5.03
N GLU A 401 -6.99 18.20 6.28
CA GLU A 401 -6.21 18.55 7.47
C GLU A 401 -4.73 18.12 7.33
N PHE A 402 -4.46 16.92 6.84
CA PHE A 402 -3.09 16.47 6.62
C PHE A 402 -2.39 17.30 5.54
N CYS A 403 -3.04 17.51 4.40
CA CYS A 403 -2.47 18.24 3.27
C CYS A 403 -2.25 19.74 3.58
N ASP A 404 -3.13 20.35 4.39
CA ASP A 404 -3.06 21.79 4.68
C ASP A 404 -2.20 22.12 5.88
N GLN A 405 -1.97 21.19 6.79
CA GLN A 405 -1.31 21.48 8.07
C GLN A 405 -0.02 20.68 8.26
N VAL A 406 -0.01 19.37 7.98
CA VAL A 406 1.17 18.53 8.20
C VAL A 406 2.16 18.64 7.05
N VAL A 407 1.68 18.57 5.79
CA VAL A 407 2.56 18.70 4.62
C VAL A 407 3.36 20.00 4.64
N PRO A 408 2.78 21.20 4.86
CA PRO A 408 3.55 22.44 4.93
C PRO A 408 4.58 22.44 6.07
N GLU A 409 4.29 21.81 7.20
CA GLU A 409 5.26 21.71 8.31
C GLU A 409 6.43 20.79 7.95
N LEU A 410 6.19 19.67 7.27
CA LEU A 410 7.25 18.79 6.74
C LEU A 410 8.11 19.52 5.70
N GLN A 411 7.47 20.28 4.81
CA GLN A 411 8.16 21.10 3.80
C GLN A 411 9.00 22.20 4.43
N ARG A 412 8.47 22.92 5.42
CA ARG A 412 9.19 23.96 6.17
C ARG A 412 10.46 23.42 6.85
N ARG A 413 10.43 22.16 7.29
CA ARG A 413 11.58 21.46 7.89
C ARG A 413 12.56 20.89 6.86
N GLY A 414 12.25 20.95 5.56
CA GLY A 414 13.03 20.29 4.50
C GLY A 414 12.90 18.77 4.49
N LEU A 415 11.94 18.20 5.23
CA LEU A 415 11.70 16.76 5.34
C LEU A 415 10.88 16.21 4.19
N PHE A 416 10.20 17.06 3.43
CA PHE A 416 9.40 16.69 2.28
C PHE A 416 9.56 17.70 1.14
N ARG A 417 9.34 17.24 -0.10
CA ARG A 417 9.48 18.08 -1.30
C ARG A 417 8.46 19.21 -1.34
N THR A 418 8.85 20.35 -1.88
CA THR A 418 7.95 21.47 -2.21
C THR A 418 7.47 21.38 -3.66
N GLU A 419 8.25 20.77 -4.55
CA GLU A 419 7.93 20.55 -5.96
C GLU A 419 8.31 19.14 -6.40
N TYR A 420 7.62 18.60 -7.41
CA TYR A 420 8.02 17.36 -8.04
C TYR A 420 9.30 17.51 -8.83
N GLU A 421 10.22 16.57 -8.64
CA GLU A 421 11.40 16.40 -9.48
C GLU A 421 11.14 15.32 -10.51
N GLY A 422 11.36 15.60 -11.80
CA GLY A 422 11.06 14.68 -12.89
C GLY A 422 9.56 14.51 -13.17
N THR A 423 9.22 13.50 -13.93
CA THR A 423 7.85 13.25 -14.41
C THR A 423 7.32 11.87 -14.10
N THR A 424 8.20 10.92 -13.81
CA THR A 424 7.84 9.51 -13.57
C THR A 424 7.77 9.20 -12.08
N LEU A 425 7.09 8.11 -11.73
CA LEU A 425 7.08 7.63 -10.35
C LEU A 425 8.50 7.24 -9.89
N ARG A 426 9.34 6.72 -10.80
CA ARG A 426 10.75 6.43 -10.51
C ARG A 426 11.52 7.68 -10.13
N ASP A 427 11.34 8.77 -10.86
CA ASP A 427 11.99 10.04 -10.54
C ASP A 427 11.61 10.51 -9.13
N HIS A 428 10.32 10.46 -8.80
CA HIS A 428 9.81 10.88 -7.48
C HIS A 428 10.39 10.04 -6.34
N LEU A 429 10.66 8.76 -6.58
CA LEU A 429 11.23 7.84 -5.60
C LEU A 429 12.77 7.79 -5.65
N GLY A 430 13.42 8.54 -6.55
CA GLY A 430 14.87 8.50 -6.74
C GLY A 430 15.36 7.12 -7.17
N LEU A 431 14.62 6.44 -8.04
CA LEU A 431 14.93 5.11 -8.56
C LEU A 431 15.50 5.21 -9.97
N PRO A 432 16.50 4.40 -10.34
CA PRO A 432 16.98 4.35 -11.71
C PRO A 432 15.94 3.74 -12.64
N ARG A 433 15.95 4.15 -13.90
CA ARG A 433 15.22 3.46 -14.96
C ARG A 433 15.92 2.12 -15.22
N PRO A 434 15.21 0.96 -15.17
CA PRO A 434 15.79 -0.33 -15.45
C PRO A 434 16.35 -0.40 -16.87
N ALA A 435 17.54 -1.02 -17.03
CA ALA A 435 18.01 -1.38 -18.36
C ALA A 435 17.10 -2.44 -19.00
N ASN A 436 17.04 -2.47 -20.32
CA ASN A 436 16.37 -3.57 -21.01
C ASN A 436 17.17 -4.86 -20.83
N GLN A 437 16.50 -5.98 -20.51
CA GLN A 437 17.17 -7.26 -20.25
C GLN A 437 17.76 -7.89 -21.52
N PHE A 438 17.26 -7.55 -22.69
CA PHE A 438 17.58 -8.20 -23.97
C PHE A 438 18.29 -7.27 -24.96
N PHE A 439 18.24 -5.96 -24.72
CA PHE A 439 18.86 -4.97 -25.60
C PHE A 439 19.70 -4.00 -24.77
N GLY A 440 20.98 -3.91 -25.08
CA GLY A 440 21.96 -3.02 -24.46
C GLY A 440 21.93 -1.61 -25.04
#